data_0c0d84c3fe517676e0e55fd49a47fa19
#
_entry.id   0c0d84c3fe517676e0e55fd49a47fa19
#
_cell.length_a   1.000
_cell.length_b   1.000
_cell.length_c   1.000
_cell.angle_alpha   90.00
_cell.angle_beta   90.00
_cell.angle_gamma   90.00
#
_symmetry.space_group_name_H-M   'P 1'
#
loop_
_entity.id
_entity.type
_entity.pdbx_description
1 polymer ?
#
loop_
_entity_poly.entity_id
_entity_poly.type
_entity_poly.pdbx_seq_one_letter_code
_entity_poly.pdbx_strand_id
1 'polypeptide(L)'
;MSNPDIGRSCMLVNAAEMLKKAEAGHYALGAFNTNNLEWTLAVLQAAEEAKSPLILQCTAGAAKWMGGFKVCADMVKAAVEATGVTVPVALHLDHGSYEDCFKCIEAGFTSIMYDGSHEETFQINLDRTKELVELAHSKGISIEAEVGGIGGVEDGVASNGELADPAECKQIADLGVDFLACGIGNIHGVYPADWAGLSFERLSEIKAEVGDLPLVLHGGTGIPEDQIKKDQRQHRPAARLRQGRSRLHRGRQGPPGQGLRPPQAPQGRPRQHRRSRQGAHGGVRFRQQGLIAWLQTCFKA
;
A
#
# COMPACT_ATOMS: atom_id res chain seq x y z
N MET A 1 8.17 -42.91 4.38
CA MET A 1 6.85 -42.32 4.57
C MET A 1 6.93 -40.87 4.05
N SER A 2 6.50 -40.67 2.84
CA SER A 2 6.49 -39.34 2.15
C SER A 2 5.33 -38.55 2.72
N ASN A 3 5.63 -37.38 3.27
CA ASN A 3 4.65 -36.44 3.80
C ASN A 3 3.92 -35.79 2.60
N PRO A 4 2.61 -36.00 2.40
CA PRO A 4 1.88 -35.53 1.22
C PRO A 4 1.45 -34.05 1.28
N ASP A 5 1.85 -33.29 2.28
CA ASP A 5 1.40 -31.90 2.48
C ASP A 5 2.44 -30.81 2.18
N ILE A 6 3.51 -31.12 1.43
CA ILE A 6 4.42 -30.10 0.91
C ILE A 6 3.91 -29.62 -0.46
N GLY A 7 2.73 -29.02 -0.51
CA GLY A 7 2.09 -28.74 -1.78
C GLY A 7 1.17 -27.53 -1.87
N ARG A 8 1.29 -26.54 -0.99
CA ARG A 8 0.71 -25.20 -1.22
C ARG A 8 1.63 -24.12 -0.67
N SER A 9 2.75 -23.91 -1.36
CA SER A 9 3.45 -22.65 -1.25
C SER A 9 2.44 -21.57 -1.67
N CYS A 10 2.12 -20.63 -0.78
CA CYS A 10 1.35 -19.47 -1.14
C CYS A 10 2.17 -18.71 -2.18
N MET A 11 1.78 -18.79 -3.44
CA MET A 11 2.37 -17.94 -4.48
C MET A 11 1.74 -16.56 -4.36
N LEU A 12 2.51 -15.54 -4.66
CA LEU A 12 1.97 -14.21 -4.85
C LEU A 12 0.85 -14.27 -5.89
N VAL A 13 -0.26 -13.59 -5.63
CA VAL A 13 -1.44 -13.53 -6.50
C VAL A 13 -1.68 -12.10 -6.97
N ASN A 14 -2.41 -11.91 -8.06
CA ASN A 14 -2.91 -10.58 -8.40
C ASN A 14 -4.02 -10.15 -7.43
N ALA A 15 -4.30 -8.84 -7.35
CA ALA A 15 -5.24 -8.30 -6.38
C ALA A 15 -6.71 -8.44 -6.81
N ALA A 16 -7.01 -8.63 -8.10
CA ALA A 16 -8.36 -8.52 -8.65
C ALA A 16 -9.39 -9.43 -7.94
N GLU A 17 -9.07 -10.73 -7.78
CA GLU A 17 -9.99 -11.67 -7.14
C GLU A 17 -10.16 -11.42 -5.63
N MET A 18 -9.12 -10.92 -4.96
CA MET A 18 -9.22 -10.54 -3.54
C MET A 18 -10.14 -9.34 -3.37
N LEU A 19 -10.04 -8.37 -4.28
CA LEU A 19 -10.84 -7.15 -4.28
C LEU A 19 -12.30 -7.45 -4.60
N LYS A 20 -12.59 -8.28 -5.60
CA LYS A 20 -13.95 -8.75 -5.90
C LYS A 20 -14.60 -9.45 -4.70
N LYS A 21 -13.85 -10.28 -3.98
CA LYS A 21 -14.35 -10.93 -2.76
C LYS A 21 -14.58 -9.95 -1.63
N ALA A 22 -13.71 -8.95 -1.49
CA ALA A 22 -13.86 -7.89 -0.49
C ALA A 22 -15.09 -7.04 -0.78
N GLU A 23 -15.31 -6.68 -2.05
CA GLU A 23 -16.50 -5.98 -2.53
C GLU A 23 -17.77 -6.77 -2.17
N ALA A 24 -17.85 -8.01 -2.63
CA ALA A 24 -19.02 -8.87 -2.38
C ALA A 24 -19.22 -9.17 -0.88
N GLY A 25 -18.16 -9.23 -0.10
CA GLY A 25 -18.17 -9.48 1.35
C GLY A 25 -18.34 -8.23 2.20
N HIS A 26 -18.38 -7.03 1.60
CA HIS A 26 -18.50 -5.74 2.28
C HIS A 26 -17.42 -5.49 3.35
N TYR A 27 -16.17 -5.80 3.01
CA TYR A 27 -15.00 -5.50 3.86
C TYR A 27 -13.90 -4.83 3.07
N ALA A 28 -12.98 -4.16 3.76
CA ALA A 28 -11.82 -3.53 3.15
C ALA A 28 -10.58 -4.42 3.26
N LEU A 29 -9.77 -4.48 2.20
CA LEU A 29 -8.44 -5.06 2.25
C LEU A 29 -7.42 -4.04 2.78
N GLY A 30 -6.47 -4.53 3.59
CA GLY A 30 -5.33 -3.73 4.00
C GLY A 30 -4.23 -3.73 2.94
N ALA A 31 -3.77 -2.52 2.58
CA ALA A 31 -2.59 -2.32 1.77
C ALA A 31 -1.48 -1.69 2.64
N PHE A 32 -0.31 -2.33 2.69
CA PHE A 32 0.78 -1.95 3.58
C PHE A 32 2.09 -1.80 2.83
N ASN A 33 2.72 -0.63 2.99
CA ASN A 33 4.02 -0.38 2.40
C ASN A 33 5.10 -1.22 3.08
N THR A 34 6.01 -1.78 2.28
CA THR A 34 7.23 -2.42 2.72
C THR A 34 8.45 -1.63 2.27
N ASN A 35 9.45 -1.49 3.15
CA ASN A 35 10.69 -0.77 2.87
C ASN A 35 11.93 -1.62 3.22
N ASN A 36 11.74 -2.81 3.77
CA ASN A 36 12.82 -3.73 4.14
C ASN A 36 12.25 -5.11 4.53
N LEU A 37 13.15 -6.07 4.74
CA LEU A 37 12.79 -7.43 5.12
C LEU A 37 12.03 -7.51 6.45
N GLU A 38 12.41 -6.73 7.44
CA GLU A 38 11.81 -6.78 8.78
C GLU A 38 10.34 -6.33 8.75
N TRP A 39 10.02 -5.32 7.93
CA TRP A 39 8.64 -4.89 7.73
C TRP A 39 7.84 -5.93 6.96
N THR A 40 8.43 -6.46 5.89
CA THR A 40 7.80 -7.54 5.10
C THR A 40 7.41 -8.71 6.00
N LEU A 41 8.34 -9.23 6.80
CA LEU A 41 8.08 -10.36 7.71
C LEU A 41 7.00 -10.03 8.74
N ALA A 42 7.04 -8.83 9.34
CA ALA A 42 6.07 -8.42 10.35
C ALA A 42 4.65 -8.31 9.78
N VAL A 43 4.51 -7.77 8.55
CA VAL A 43 3.22 -7.62 7.88
C VAL A 43 2.67 -8.99 7.45
N LEU A 44 3.50 -9.85 6.86
CA LEU A 44 3.11 -11.22 6.48
C LEU A 44 2.64 -12.03 7.69
N GLN A 45 3.37 -11.97 8.81
CA GLN A 45 2.98 -12.65 10.03
C GLN A 45 1.64 -12.12 10.58
N ALA A 46 1.45 -10.80 10.59
CA ALA A 46 0.20 -10.20 11.05
C ALA A 46 -0.99 -10.58 10.16
N ALA A 47 -0.80 -10.64 8.85
CA ALA A 47 -1.82 -11.07 7.89
C ALA A 47 -2.21 -12.55 8.12
N GLU A 48 -1.22 -13.43 8.35
CA GLU A 48 -1.46 -14.83 8.65
C GLU A 48 -2.18 -15.01 9.98
N GLU A 49 -1.78 -14.30 11.04
CA GLU A 49 -2.45 -14.37 12.36
C GLU A 49 -3.90 -13.85 12.29
N ALA A 50 -4.16 -12.82 11.48
CA ALA A 50 -5.49 -12.28 11.27
C ALA A 50 -6.34 -13.07 10.27
N LYS A 51 -5.73 -14.03 9.54
CA LYS A 51 -6.33 -14.74 8.41
C LYS A 51 -6.88 -13.79 7.35
N SER A 52 -6.16 -12.71 7.11
CA SER A 52 -6.52 -11.61 6.22
C SER A 52 -5.75 -11.67 4.92
N PRO A 53 -6.39 -11.66 3.75
CA PRO A 53 -5.71 -11.35 2.51
C PRO A 53 -4.97 -10.00 2.61
N LEU A 54 -3.88 -9.87 1.88
CA LEU A 54 -2.94 -8.76 2.03
C LEU A 54 -2.54 -8.19 0.68
N ILE A 55 -2.52 -6.86 0.56
CA ILE A 55 -1.75 -6.15 -0.45
C ILE A 55 -0.50 -5.60 0.21
N LEU A 56 0.65 -6.16 -0.17
CA LEU A 56 1.97 -5.69 0.25
C LEU A 56 2.51 -4.80 -0.86
N GLN A 57 2.69 -3.51 -0.57
CA GLN A 57 2.99 -2.53 -1.59
C GLN A 57 4.35 -1.86 -1.39
N CYS A 58 4.90 -1.36 -2.49
CA CYS A 58 6.20 -0.73 -2.54
C CYS A 58 6.16 0.47 -3.48
N THR A 59 6.55 1.65 -2.99
CA THR A 59 6.72 2.84 -3.83
C THR A 59 8.03 2.77 -4.63
N ALA A 60 8.16 3.59 -5.67
CA ALA A 60 9.40 3.70 -6.43
C ALA A 60 10.59 4.14 -5.55
N GLY A 61 10.35 5.06 -4.60
CA GLY A 61 11.35 5.50 -3.63
C GLY A 61 11.80 4.39 -2.70
N ALA A 62 10.87 3.59 -2.17
CA ALA A 62 11.21 2.44 -1.34
C ALA A 62 11.97 1.35 -2.12
N ALA A 63 11.55 1.08 -3.35
CA ALA A 63 12.26 0.13 -4.22
C ALA A 63 13.69 0.60 -4.50
N LYS A 64 13.87 1.87 -4.83
CA LYS A 64 15.22 2.46 -5.05
C LYS A 64 16.10 2.32 -3.81
N TRP A 65 15.54 2.55 -2.61
CA TRP A 65 16.26 2.37 -1.34
C TRP A 65 16.69 0.92 -1.13
N MET A 66 15.87 -0.04 -1.48
CA MET A 66 16.17 -1.47 -1.38
C MET A 66 17.10 -2.01 -2.47
N GLY A 67 17.43 -1.21 -3.50
CA GLY A 67 18.29 -1.62 -4.61
C GLY A 67 17.57 -1.87 -5.92
N GLY A 68 16.28 -1.54 -6.02
CA GLY A 68 15.46 -1.61 -7.23
C GLY A 68 14.26 -2.55 -7.10
N PHE A 69 13.33 -2.46 -8.06
CA PHE A 69 12.09 -3.26 -8.07
C PHE A 69 12.35 -4.77 -8.06
N LYS A 70 13.37 -5.24 -8.78
CA LYS A 70 13.72 -6.66 -8.81
C LYS A 70 14.17 -7.18 -7.45
N VAL A 71 14.98 -6.38 -6.71
CA VAL A 71 15.40 -6.74 -5.34
C VAL A 71 14.21 -6.78 -4.41
N CYS A 72 13.29 -5.80 -4.50
CA CYS A 72 12.06 -5.79 -3.74
C CYS A 72 11.22 -7.04 -4.02
N ALA A 73 10.99 -7.37 -5.29
CA ALA A 73 10.18 -8.53 -5.68
C ALA A 73 10.78 -9.85 -5.18
N ASP A 74 12.10 -10.04 -5.36
CA ASP A 74 12.78 -11.26 -4.91
C ASP A 74 12.77 -11.39 -3.37
N MET A 75 12.97 -10.29 -2.65
CA MET A 75 12.90 -10.25 -1.19
C MET A 75 11.50 -10.64 -0.69
N VAL A 76 10.44 -10.05 -1.27
CA VAL A 76 9.06 -10.34 -0.87
C VAL A 76 8.72 -11.80 -1.19
N LYS A 77 9.09 -12.30 -2.38
CA LYS A 77 8.88 -13.69 -2.77
C LYS A 77 9.55 -14.66 -1.81
N ALA A 78 10.83 -14.44 -1.48
CA ALA A 78 11.56 -15.24 -0.52
C ALA A 78 10.94 -15.17 0.90
N ALA A 79 10.45 -14.01 1.32
CA ALA A 79 9.79 -13.84 2.61
C ALA A 79 8.45 -14.60 2.68
N VAL A 80 7.63 -14.55 1.62
CA VAL A 80 6.38 -15.31 1.50
C VAL A 80 6.65 -16.82 1.58
N GLU A 81 7.64 -17.30 0.83
CA GLU A 81 8.05 -18.72 0.87
C GLU A 81 8.55 -19.13 2.27
N ALA A 82 9.43 -18.34 2.87
CA ALA A 82 10.04 -18.64 4.18
C ALA A 82 9.05 -18.60 5.34
N THR A 83 8.05 -17.72 5.30
CA THR A 83 7.02 -17.61 6.34
C THR A 83 5.96 -18.69 6.24
N GLY A 84 5.78 -19.27 5.05
CA GLY A 84 4.71 -20.24 4.79
C GLY A 84 3.32 -19.66 4.97
N VAL A 85 3.15 -18.33 4.78
CA VAL A 85 1.86 -17.65 4.86
C VAL A 85 0.84 -18.31 3.92
N THR A 86 -0.39 -18.55 4.42
CA THR A 86 -1.44 -19.27 3.69
C THR A 86 -2.50 -18.33 3.10
N VAL A 87 -2.57 -17.10 3.58
CA VAL A 87 -3.49 -16.08 3.04
C VAL A 87 -2.97 -15.54 1.70
N PRO A 88 -3.86 -15.16 0.79
CA PRO A 88 -3.45 -14.54 -0.47
C PRO A 88 -2.68 -13.24 -0.24
N VAL A 89 -1.54 -13.08 -0.94
CA VAL A 89 -0.69 -11.88 -0.89
C VAL A 89 -0.48 -11.36 -2.31
N ALA A 90 -0.77 -10.09 -2.56
CA ALA A 90 -0.39 -9.42 -3.78
C ALA A 90 0.80 -8.49 -3.52
N LEU A 91 1.80 -8.52 -4.40
CA LEU A 91 2.88 -7.53 -4.42
C LEU A 91 2.51 -6.43 -5.40
N HIS A 92 2.36 -5.21 -4.89
CA HIS A 92 1.80 -4.07 -5.60
C HIS A 92 2.78 -2.90 -5.69
N LEU A 93 2.88 -2.28 -6.89
CA LEU A 93 3.51 -0.98 -7.07
C LEU A 93 2.55 0.10 -6.58
N ASP A 94 3.01 0.97 -5.70
CA ASP A 94 2.26 2.07 -5.10
C ASP A 94 2.71 3.40 -5.73
N HIS A 95 1.79 4.17 -6.31
CA HIS A 95 2.04 5.44 -7.02
C HIS A 95 3.19 5.38 -8.03
N GLY A 96 3.07 4.48 -9.01
CA GLY A 96 4.08 4.31 -10.05
C GLY A 96 3.94 5.31 -11.19
N SER A 97 5.07 5.79 -11.71
CA SER A 97 5.11 6.46 -13.01
C SER A 97 4.81 5.45 -14.13
N TYR A 98 4.53 5.98 -15.34
CA TYR A 98 4.30 5.15 -16.51
C TYR A 98 5.46 4.16 -16.74
N GLU A 99 6.72 4.64 -16.65
CA GLU A 99 7.92 3.83 -16.83
C GLU A 99 8.15 2.82 -15.68
N ASP A 100 7.75 3.16 -14.46
CA ASP A 100 7.90 2.25 -13.32
C ASP A 100 6.95 1.06 -13.39
N CYS A 101 5.77 1.24 -14.01
CA CYS A 101 4.86 0.13 -14.28
C CYS A 101 5.52 -0.96 -15.12
N PHE A 102 6.22 -0.63 -16.20
CA PHE A 102 6.94 -1.61 -17.03
C PHE A 102 8.04 -2.32 -16.24
N LYS A 103 8.84 -1.56 -15.47
CA LYS A 103 9.91 -2.14 -14.64
C LYS A 103 9.36 -3.11 -13.58
N CYS A 104 8.21 -2.78 -12.97
CA CYS A 104 7.56 -3.65 -11.99
C CYS A 104 7.01 -4.92 -12.62
N ILE A 105 6.39 -4.82 -13.80
CA ILE A 105 5.94 -5.98 -14.58
C ILE A 105 7.11 -6.92 -14.87
N GLU A 106 8.24 -6.38 -15.33
CA GLU A 106 9.45 -7.15 -15.57
C GLU A 106 10.07 -7.74 -14.31
N ALA A 107 10.00 -7.01 -13.19
CA ALA A 107 10.52 -7.45 -11.90
C ALA A 107 9.72 -8.59 -11.26
N GLY A 108 8.47 -8.82 -11.71
CA GLY A 108 7.60 -9.89 -11.20
C GLY A 108 6.64 -9.43 -10.10
N PHE A 109 6.23 -8.17 -10.11
CA PHE A 109 5.10 -7.68 -9.33
C PHE A 109 3.80 -8.33 -9.85
N THR A 110 2.85 -8.56 -8.96
CA THR A 110 1.56 -9.18 -9.29
C THR A 110 0.42 -8.18 -9.41
N SER A 111 0.71 -6.93 -9.08
CA SER A 111 -0.22 -5.81 -9.11
C SER A 111 0.55 -4.51 -9.30
N ILE A 112 0.03 -3.56 -10.05
CA ILE A 112 0.65 -2.26 -10.27
C ILE A 112 -0.38 -1.15 -10.14
N MET A 113 0.05 0.03 -9.69
CA MET A 113 -0.68 1.28 -9.80
C MET A 113 0.05 2.21 -10.77
N TYR A 114 -0.69 2.71 -11.75
CA TYR A 114 -0.27 3.85 -12.54
C TYR A 114 -0.92 5.11 -11.99
N ASP A 115 -0.09 6.01 -11.47
CA ASP A 115 -0.53 7.31 -11.00
C ASP A 115 -0.45 8.34 -12.13
N GLY A 116 -1.52 8.43 -12.88
CA GLY A 116 -1.67 9.40 -13.96
C GLY A 116 -2.22 10.76 -13.53
N SER A 117 -2.42 10.99 -12.21
CA SER A 117 -2.94 12.26 -11.69
C SER A 117 -1.99 13.45 -11.87
N HIS A 118 -0.70 13.15 -12.09
CA HIS A 118 0.34 14.14 -12.32
C HIS A 118 0.63 14.42 -13.80
N GLU A 119 -0.09 13.79 -14.72
CA GLU A 119 0.08 14.04 -16.15
C GLU A 119 -0.46 15.44 -16.54
N GLU A 120 0.11 16.01 -17.59
CA GLU A 120 -0.29 17.36 -18.06
C GLU A 120 -1.77 17.46 -18.44
N THR A 121 -2.36 16.36 -18.90
CA THR A 121 -3.77 16.29 -19.27
C THR A 121 -4.38 14.94 -18.90
N PHE A 122 -5.68 14.93 -18.63
CA PHE A 122 -6.42 13.69 -18.40
C PHE A 122 -6.34 12.74 -19.61
N GLN A 123 -6.26 13.25 -20.84
CA GLN A 123 -6.14 12.41 -22.04
C GLN A 123 -4.87 11.56 -22.01
N ILE A 124 -3.74 12.10 -21.51
CA ILE A 124 -2.50 11.35 -21.35
C ILE A 124 -2.67 10.23 -20.33
N ASN A 125 -3.33 10.53 -19.20
CA ASN A 125 -3.68 9.52 -18.20
C ASN A 125 -4.52 8.39 -18.84
N LEU A 126 -5.56 8.75 -19.57
CA LEU A 126 -6.47 7.81 -20.23
C LEU A 126 -5.74 6.90 -21.23
N ASP A 127 -4.92 7.47 -22.11
CA ASP A 127 -4.21 6.73 -23.15
C ASP A 127 -3.17 5.77 -22.56
N ARG A 128 -2.38 6.23 -21.58
CA ARG A 128 -1.38 5.43 -20.88
C ARG A 128 -2.00 4.33 -20.02
N THR A 129 -3.09 4.65 -19.32
CA THR A 129 -3.85 3.65 -18.56
C THR A 129 -4.34 2.54 -19.47
N LYS A 130 -4.88 2.87 -20.65
CA LYS A 130 -5.34 1.87 -21.63
C LYS A 130 -4.23 0.92 -22.03
N GLU A 131 -3.07 1.44 -22.39
CA GLU A 131 -1.91 0.61 -22.78
C GLU A 131 -1.47 -0.31 -21.64
N LEU A 132 -1.39 0.25 -20.42
CA LEU A 132 -0.97 -0.52 -19.24
C LEU A 132 -1.99 -1.59 -18.83
N VAL A 133 -3.31 -1.35 -18.99
CA VAL A 133 -4.36 -2.37 -18.77
C VAL A 133 -4.14 -3.56 -19.70
N GLU A 134 -3.98 -3.31 -20.99
CA GLU A 134 -3.75 -4.37 -21.99
C GLU A 134 -2.49 -5.18 -21.66
N LEU A 135 -1.40 -4.51 -21.31
CA LEU A 135 -0.14 -5.15 -20.96
C LEU A 135 -0.24 -5.94 -19.65
N ALA A 136 -0.75 -5.33 -18.58
CA ALA A 136 -0.86 -5.97 -17.26
C ALA A 136 -1.74 -7.22 -17.33
N HIS A 137 -2.91 -7.13 -17.95
CA HIS A 137 -3.83 -8.24 -18.10
C HIS A 137 -3.22 -9.38 -18.96
N SER A 138 -2.46 -9.05 -20.01
CA SER A 138 -1.74 -10.07 -20.81
C SER A 138 -0.75 -10.89 -19.99
N LYS A 139 -0.30 -10.35 -18.85
CA LYS A 139 0.65 -11.00 -17.92
C LYS A 139 -0.03 -11.57 -16.66
N GLY A 140 -1.36 -11.43 -16.55
CA GLY A 140 -2.11 -11.85 -15.36
C GLY A 140 -1.88 -10.96 -14.12
N ILE A 141 -1.47 -9.70 -14.33
CA ILE A 141 -1.20 -8.68 -13.32
C ILE A 141 -2.42 -7.77 -13.20
N SER A 142 -2.85 -7.45 -11.98
CA SER A 142 -3.90 -6.47 -11.74
C SER A 142 -3.37 -5.05 -11.80
N ILE A 143 -4.23 -4.11 -12.23
CA ILE A 143 -3.89 -2.71 -12.38
C ILE A 143 -4.85 -1.79 -11.66
N GLU A 144 -4.28 -0.83 -10.95
CA GLU A 144 -4.91 0.35 -10.36
C GLU A 144 -4.59 1.58 -11.20
N ALA A 145 -5.53 2.50 -11.30
CA ALA A 145 -5.30 3.84 -11.84
C ALA A 145 -5.75 4.90 -10.82
N GLU A 146 -5.41 6.16 -11.06
CA GLU A 146 -5.82 7.29 -10.22
C GLU A 146 -6.49 8.39 -11.04
N VAL A 147 -7.57 8.95 -10.46
CA VAL A 147 -8.26 10.14 -10.97
C VAL A 147 -8.41 11.18 -9.87
N GLY A 148 -8.22 12.45 -10.22
CA GLY A 148 -8.04 13.52 -9.25
C GLY A 148 -6.70 13.40 -8.56
N GLY A 149 -6.37 14.29 -7.64
CA GLY A 149 -5.10 14.25 -6.93
C GLY A 149 -5.28 13.95 -5.45
N ILE A 150 -4.45 13.07 -4.90
CA ILE A 150 -4.35 12.89 -3.46
C ILE A 150 -3.42 13.95 -2.91
N GLY A 151 -3.88 14.75 -1.94
CA GLY A 151 -3.10 15.84 -1.37
C GLY A 151 -1.90 15.36 -0.54
N GLY A 152 -0.99 16.28 -0.22
CA GLY A 152 0.15 16.01 0.63
C GLY A 152 1.45 15.71 -0.11
N VAL A 153 2.32 14.88 0.46
CA VAL A 153 3.62 14.54 -0.13
C VAL A 153 3.81 13.02 -0.10
N GLU A 154 3.99 12.42 -1.27
CA GLU A 154 4.36 11.01 -1.41
C GLU A 154 5.64 10.92 -2.27
N ASP A 155 6.64 10.16 -1.80
CA ASP A 155 7.95 9.98 -2.43
C ASP A 155 8.65 11.29 -2.88
N GLY A 156 8.36 12.41 -2.18
CA GLY A 156 8.92 13.74 -2.50
C GLY A 156 8.13 14.52 -3.54
N VAL A 157 7.06 13.96 -4.08
CA VAL A 157 6.10 14.66 -4.95
C VAL A 157 5.01 15.29 -4.09
N ALA A 158 4.80 16.60 -4.24
CA ALA A 158 3.77 17.35 -3.52
C ALA A 158 2.52 17.52 -4.39
N SER A 159 1.35 17.28 -3.81
CA SER A 159 0.06 17.52 -4.43
C SER A 159 -0.82 18.38 -3.52
N ASN A 160 -1.55 19.32 -4.10
CA ASN A 160 -2.54 20.13 -3.38
C ASN A 160 -3.84 19.35 -3.12
N GLY A 161 -3.99 18.19 -3.75
CA GLY A 161 -5.21 17.41 -3.76
C GLY A 161 -6.28 18.01 -4.69
N GLU A 162 -6.88 17.16 -5.49
CA GLU A 162 -7.97 17.52 -6.37
C GLU A 162 -9.09 16.48 -6.24
N LEU A 163 -10.35 16.94 -6.17
CA LEU A 163 -11.47 16.02 -6.15
C LEU A 163 -11.62 15.37 -7.52
N ALA A 164 -11.64 14.05 -7.55
CA ALA A 164 -11.81 13.29 -8.78
C ALA A 164 -13.14 13.64 -9.48
N ASP A 165 -13.10 13.84 -10.79
CA ASP A 165 -14.30 14.01 -11.60
C ASP A 165 -14.98 12.67 -11.85
N PRO A 166 -16.28 12.47 -11.52
CA PRO A 166 -16.97 11.22 -11.71
C PRO A 166 -17.00 10.75 -13.18
N ALA A 167 -17.06 11.68 -14.15
CA ALA A 167 -17.08 11.33 -15.57
C ALA A 167 -15.69 10.84 -16.04
N GLU A 168 -14.61 11.40 -15.51
CA GLU A 168 -13.24 10.90 -15.73
C GLU A 168 -13.03 9.52 -15.06
N CYS A 169 -13.53 9.35 -13.85
CA CYS A 169 -13.53 8.03 -13.17
C CYS A 169 -14.23 6.97 -14.01
N LYS A 170 -15.38 7.31 -14.63
CA LYS A 170 -16.10 6.41 -15.53
C LYS A 170 -15.28 6.04 -16.75
N GLN A 171 -14.60 7.00 -17.38
CA GLN A 171 -13.78 6.73 -18.55
C GLN A 171 -12.61 5.79 -18.22
N ILE A 172 -11.93 6.00 -17.09
CA ILE A 172 -10.85 5.10 -16.63
C ILE A 172 -11.42 3.71 -16.29
N ALA A 173 -12.58 3.64 -15.61
CA ALA A 173 -13.24 2.38 -15.29
C ALA A 173 -13.60 1.56 -16.55
N ASP A 174 -14.05 2.23 -17.60
CA ASP A 174 -14.41 1.61 -18.88
C ASP A 174 -13.22 1.02 -19.64
N LEU A 175 -11.98 1.39 -19.28
CA LEU A 175 -10.77 0.75 -19.80
C LEU A 175 -10.54 -0.65 -19.22
N GLY A 176 -11.22 -1.00 -18.11
CA GLY A 176 -11.13 -2.29 -17.46
C GLY A 176 -10.04 -2.37 -16.38
N VAL A 177 -9.70 -1.27 -15.73
CA VAL A 177 -8.86 -1.32 -14.53
C VAL A 177 -9.51 -2.19 -13.46
N ASP A 178 -8.71 -2.85 -12.62
CA ASP A 178 -9.22 -3.76 -11.59
C ASP A 178 -9.70 -3.01 -10.34
N PHE A 179 -9.16 -1.81 -10.09
CA PHE A 179 -9.53 -0.93 -8.99
C PHE A 179 -9.08 0.50 -9.28
N LEU A 180 -9.67 1.47 -8.59
CA LEU A 180 -9.50 2.89 -8.88
C LEU A 180 -9.26 3.70 -7.62
N ALA A 181 -8.15 4.44 -7.57
CA ALA A 181 -7.89 5.48 -6.59
C ALA A 181 -8.58 6.79 -7.01
N CYS A 182 -9.23 7.45 -6.05
CA CYS A 182 -9.95 8.68 -6.29
C CYS A 182 -9.57 9.74 -5.26
N GLY A 183 -9.26 10.95 -5.74
CA GLY A 183 -9.15 12.11 -4.88
C GLY A 183 -10.53 12.49 -4.30
N ILE A 184 -10.69 12.33 -2.98
CA ILE A 184 -11.93 12.69 -2.26
C ILE A 184 -11.65 13.57 -1.04
N GLY A 185 -10.53 14.31 -1.06
CA GLY A 185 -10.05 15.12 0.05
C GLY A 185 -9.11 14.37 1.00
N ASN A 186 -8.69 13.17 0.64
CA ASN A 186 -7.67 12.40 1.34
C ASN A 186 -6.27 12.98 1.08
N ILE A 187 -5.37 12.81 2.07
CA ILE A 187 -4.04 13.43 2.09
C ILE A 187 -2.98 12.39 2.49
N HIS A 188 -1.85 12.40 1.80
CA HIS A 188 -0.66 11.68 2.24
C HIS A 188 0.09 12.47 3.33
N GLY A 189 0.40 11.82 4.44
CA GLY A 189 1.15 12.42 5.54
C GLY A 189 0.28 12.90 6.69
N VAL A 190 0.57 14.10 7.20
CA VAL A 190 -0.13 14.65 8.38
C VAL A 190 -1.31 15.49 7.93
N TYR A 191 -2.49 15.11 8.38
CA TYR A 191 -3.71 15.90 8.14
C TYR A 191 -3.65 17.23 8.91
N PRO A 192 -3.91 18.37 8.26
CA PRO A 192 -3.97 19.67 8.93
C PRO A 192 -5.14 19.72 9.92
N ALA A 193 -5.03 20.61 10.92
CA ALA A 193 -6.05 20.72 11.97
C ALA A 193 -7.42 21.22 11.44
N ASP A 194 -7.40 21.94 10.33
CA ASP A 194 -8.56 22.49 9.65
C ASP A 194 -9.03 21.64 8.45
N TRP A 195 -8.55 20.40 8.35
CA TRP A 195 -8.97 19.49 7.29
C TRP A 195 -10.49 19.26 7.32
N ALA A 196 -11.13 19.52 6.19
CA ALA A 196 -12.60 19.45 6.07
C ALA A 196 -13.19 18.03 6.16
N GLY A 197 -12.33 17.00 6.10
CA GLY A 197 -12.75 15.60 6.05
C GLY A 197 -12.84 15.06 4.63
N LEU A 198 -13.22 13.78 4.53
CA LEU A 198 -13.46 13.14 3.24
C LEU A 198 -14.77 13.61 2.62
N SER A 199 -14.77 13.86 1.32
CA SER A 199 -15.99 14.17 0.55
C SER A 199 -16.77 12.89 0.25
N PHE A 200 -17.69 12.52 1.14
CA PHE A 200 -18.58 11.38 0.94
C PHE A 200 -19.59 11.62 -0.18
N GLU A 201 -19.93 12.88 -0.46
CA GLU A 201 -20.77 13.24 -1.59
C GLU A 201 -20.08 12.88 -2.90
N ARG A 202 -18.85 13.37 -3.12
CA ARG A 202 -18.06 13.04 -4.29
C ARG A 202 -17.85 11.55 -4.45
N LEU A 203 -17.58 10.86 -3.37
CA LEU A 203 -17.45 9.42 -3.38
C LEU A 203 -18.73 8.72 -3.84
N SER A 204 -19.90 9.20 -3.43
CA SER A 204 -21.19 8.65 -3.87
C SER A 204 -21.44 8.89 -5.37
N GLU A 205 -21.09 10.08 -5.86
CA GLU A 205 -21.16 10.42 -7.28
C GLU A 205 -20.26 9.48 -8.11
N ILE A 206 -19.00 9.33 -7.70
CA ILE A 206 -18.05 8.40 -8.35
C ILE A 206 -18.62 6.98 -8.37
N LYS A 207 -19.10 6.49 -7.21
CA LYS A 207 -19.61 5.12 -7.12
C LYS A 207 -20.85 4.89 -8.01
N ALA A 208 -21.68 5.89 -8.20
CA ALA A 208 -22.82 5.82 -9.12
C ALA A 208 -22.37 5.63 -10.58
N GLU A 209 -21.23 6.22 -10.96
CA GLU A 209 -20.68 6.13 -12.33
C GLU A 209 -19.89 4.85 -12.58
N VAL A 210 -19.08 4.41 -11.60
CA VAL A 210 -18.16 3.27 -11.79
C VAL A 210 -18.76 1.91 -11.40
N GLY A 211 -19.96 1.89 -10.83
CA GLY A 211 -20.67 0.64 -10.47
C GLY A 211 -19.91 -0.18 -9.43
N ASP A 212 -19.66 -1.46 -9.73
CA ASP A 212 -19.03 -2.42 -8.80
C ASP A 212 -17.50 -2.39 -8.81
N LEU A 213 -16.89 -1.42 -9.52
CA LEU A 213 -15.43 -1.27 -9.49
C LEU A 213 -14.95 -0.98 -8.06
N PRO A 214 -14.00 -1.75 -7.51
CA PRO A 214 -13.39 -1.46 -6.21
C PRO A 214 -12.72 -0.09 -6.19
N LEU A 215 -12.93 0.67 -5.12
CA LEU A 215 -12.30 1.97 -4.92
C LEU A 215 -11.21 1.89 -3.86
N VAL A 216 -10.17 2.70 -4.05
CA VAL A 216 -9.00 2.76 -3.17
C VAL A 216 -9.00 4.08 -2.40
N LEU A 217 -8.75 4.00 -1.08
CA LEU A 217 -8.55 5.14 -0.22
C LEU A 217 -7.06 5.24 0.16
N HIS A 218 -6.30 6.07 -0.55
CA HIS A 218 -4.94 6.42 -0.17
C HIS A 218 -4.92 7.39 1.01
N GLY A 219 -3.75 7.54 1.65
CA GLY A 219 -3.59 8.46 2.78
C GLY A 219 -4.33 8.04 4.05
N GLY A 220 -4.73 6.76 4.19
CA GLY A 220 -5.56 6.27 5.28
C GLY A 220 -5.04 6.49 6.71
N THR A 221 -3.73 6.73 6.87
CA THR A 221 -3.11 7.00 8.17
C THR A 221 -3.43 8.42 8.62
N GLY A 222 -4.18 8.56 9.71
CA GLY A 222 -4.56 9.88 10.25
C GLY A 222 -6.03 10.25 10.02
N ILE A 223 -6.72 9.55 9.13
CA ILE A 223 -8.18 9.70 9.01
C ILE A 223 -8.84 9.20 10.30
N PRO A 224 -9.76 9.95 10.90
CA PRO A 224 -10.53 9.50 12.06
C PRO A 224 -11.27 8.19 11.78
N GLU A 225 -11.29 7.30 12.78
CA GLU A 225 -11.86 5.95 12.63
C GLU A 225 -13.36 5.98 12.30
N ASP A 226 -14.09 6.97 12.81
CA ASP A 226 -15.51 7.17 12.52
C ASP A 226 -15.76 7.52 11.04
N GLN A 227 -14.90 8.34 10.42
CA GLN A 227 -15.00 8.63 9.00
C GLN A 227 -14.72 7.39 8.15
N ILE A 228 -13.74 6.58 8.54
CA ILE A 228 -13.45 5.32 7.86
C ILE A 228 -14.62 4.35 7.99
N LYS A 229 -15.21 4.23 9.18
CA LYS A 229 -16.40 3.39 9.41
C LYS A 229 -17.65 3.92 8.70
N LYS A 230 -17.83 5.25 8.63
CA LYS A 230 -18.92 5.88 7.89
C LYS A 230 -18.82 5.56 6.42
N ASP A 231 -17.62 5.63 5.88
CA ASP A 231 -17.28 5.27 4.53
C ASP A 231 -17.68 3.82 4.20
N GLN A 232 -17.32 2.88 5.05
CA GLN A 232 -17.69 1.47 4.90
C GLN A 232 -19.20 1.20 4.99
N ARG A 233 -19.98 2.01 5.72
CA ARG A 233 -21.42 1.82 5.92
C ARG A 233 -22.28 2.48 4.87
N GLN A 234 -21.89 3.64 4.33
CA GLN A 234 -22.68 4.42 3.38
C GLN A 234 -22.61 3.88 1.94
N HIS A 235 -21.56 3.12 1.63
CA HIS A 235 -21.33 2.60 0.30
C HIS A 235 -21.42 1.07 0.27
N ARG A 236 -22.62 0.57 0.37
CA ARG A 236 -22.98 -0.78 -0.06
C ARG A 236 -23.19 -0.74 -1.57
N PRO A 237 -22.42 -1.47 -2.39
CA PRO A 237 -21.25 -2.31 -2.17
C PRO A 237 -19.95 -1.68 -2.71
N ALA A 238 -18.95 -1.42 -1.90
CA ALA A 238 -17.64 -1.07 -2.37
C ALA A 238 -16.54 -1.64 -1.45
N ALA A 239 -15.72 -2.54 -1.98
CA ALA A 239 -14.47 -2.90 -1.33
C ALA A 239 -13.51 -1.70 -1.41
N ARG A 240 -12.79 -1.42 -0.33
CA ARG A 240 -11.83 -0.32 -0.28
C ARG A 240 -10.51 -0.82 0.24
N LEU A 241 -9.48 -0.52 -0.53
CA LEU A 241 -8.13 -0.60 -0.06
C LEU A 241 -7.84 0.54 0.90
N ARG A 242 -7.22 0.22 2.00
CA ARG A 242 -6.74 1.17 2.97
C ARG A 242 -5.23 1.10 3.05
N GLN A 243 -4.57 2.18 2.70
CA GLN A 243 -3.14 2.29 2.87
C GLN A 243 -2.80 2.41 4.36
N GLY A 244 -2.20 1.38 4.94
CA GLY A 244 -1.68 1.40 6.31
C GLY A 244 -0.20 1.75 6.30
N ARG A 245 0.15 2.98 6.59
CA ARG A 245 1.54 3.28 6.96
C ARG A 245 1.78 2.76 8.36
N SER A 246 2.67 1.78 8.52
CA SER A 246 3.10 1.37 9.83
C SER A 246 3.73 2.56 10.55
N ARG A 247 3.30 2.84 11.79
CA ARG A 247 3.84 3.90 12.67
C ARG A 247 5.33 3.73 13.02
N LEU A 248 6.13 3.15 12.15
CA LEU A 248 7.54 2.85 12.38
C LEU A 248 8.48 4.07 12.24
N HIS A 249 7.97 5.24 11.85
CA HIS A 249 8.78 6.43 11.61
C HIS A 249 8.71 7.53 12.68
N ARG A 250 8.30 7.24 13.94
CA ARG A 250 8.57 8.17 15.03
C ARG A 250 9.78 7.76 15.86
N GLY A 251 10.94 7.70 15.22
CA GLY A 251 12.23 7.72 15.85
C GLY A 251 12.82 9.12 15.70
N ARG A 252 12.61 9.99 16.69
CA ARG A 252 13.35 11.22 17.00
C ARG A 252 13.79 12.06 15.80
N GLN A 253 12.98 13.01 15.41
CA GLN A 253 13.50 14.29 14.92
C GLN A 253 14.04 15.05 16.14
N GLY A 254 15.37 15.12 16.26
CA GLY A 254 16.05 16.06 17.12
C GLY A 254 15.90 17.48 16.56
N PRO A 255 16.05 18.52 17.39
CA PRO A 255 15.86 19.90 16.97
C PRO A 255 16.82 20.27 15.82
N PRO A 256 16.42 21.14 14.88
CA PRO A 256 17.27 21.56 13.78
C PRO A 256 18.40 22.47 14.31
N GLY A 257 19.62 22.15 13.94
CA GLY A 257 20.77 23.04 14.06
C GLY A 257 21.84 22.60 15.04
N GLN A 258 22.78 21.81 14.57
CA GLN A 258 24.22 21.98 14.83
C GLN A 258 24.98 21.05 13.88
N GLY A 259 25.84 21.65 13.07
CA GLY A 259 26.66 20.98 12.06
C GLY A 259 27.56 19.91 12.66
N LEU A 260 27.47 18.70 12.12
CA LEU A 260 28.33 17.58 12.48
C LEU A 260 29.70 17.76 11.82
N ARG A 261 30.74 17.96 12.64
CA ARG A 261 32.13 17.72 12.25
C ARG A 261 32.37 16.21 12.10
N PRO A 262 33.19 15.76 11.15
CA PRO A 262 33.53 14.35 11.02
C PRO A 262 34.27 13.84 12.25
N PRO A 263 34.03 12.59 12.70
CA PRO A 263 34.70 12.05 13.88
C PRO A 263 36.16 11.72 13.59
N GLN A 264 37.05 12.20 14.46
CA GLN A 264 38.42 11.74 14.54
C GLN A 264 38.49 10.35 15.17
N ALA A 265 39.35 9.49 14.64
CA ALA A 265 39.57 8.13 15.10
C ALA A 265 40.02 8.07 16.57
N PRO A 266 39.47 7.17 17.40
CA PRO A 266 39.93 7.00 18.77
C PRO A 266 41.14 6.08 18.83
N GLN A 267 42.20 6.56 19.50
CA GLN A 267 43.32 5.75 19.99
C GLN A 267 42.86 4.93 21.21
N GLY A 268 43.30 3.69 21.28
CA GLY A 268 42.82 2.63 22.10
C GLY A 268 42.89 2.79 23.63
N ARG A 269 42.06 2.02 24.31
CA ARG A 269 42.30 1.24 25.55
C ARG A 269 41.12 0.31 25.90
N PRO A 270 41.22 -0.67 26.87
CA PRO A 270 40.83 -2.02 26.58
C PRO A 270 39.50 -2.47 27.22
N ARG A 271 39.08 -3.62 26.78
CA ARG A 271 37.86 -4.42 27.08
C ARG A 271 37.46 -4.46 28.56
N GLN A 272 36.18 -4.24 28.84
CA GLN A 272 35.46 -4.96 29.88
C GLN A 272 34.12 -5.46 29.34
N HIS A 273 33.95 -6.77 29.35
CA HIS A 273 32.70 -7.48 29.07
C HIS A 273 31.66 -7.13 30.13
N ARG A 274 30.49 -6.65 29.72
CA ARG A 274 29.27 -6.86 30.48
C ARG A 274 28.10 -7.18 29.53
N ARG A 275 27.60 -8.39 29.70
CA ARG A 275 26.41 -8.92 29.08
C ARG A 275 25.18 -8.10 29.51
N SER A 276 24.37 -7.64 28.58
CA SER A 276 22.93 -7.51 28.78
C SER A 276 22.22 -7.80 27.46
N ARG A 277 21.96 -9.08 27.25
CA ARG A 277 20.94 -9.52 26.29
C ARG A 277 19.60 -9.41 27.01
N GLN A 278 18.84 -8.35 26.72
CA GLN A 278 17.39 -8.29 26.93
C GLN A 278 16.93 -6.91 26.43
N GLY A 279 16.23 -6.84 25.29
CA GLY A 279 15.64 -5.59 24.82
C GLY A 279 15.14 -5.58 23.39
N ALA A 280 15.58 -6.49 22.51
CA ALA A 280 15.21 -6.44 21.10
C ALA A 280 13.84 -7.07 20.76
N HIS A 281 13.33 -7.99 21.58
CA HIS A 281 12.10 -8.74 21.29
C HIS A 281 10.80 -8.03 21.71
N GLY A 282 10.84 -7.11 22.67
CA GLY A 282 9.63 -6.43 23.17
C GLY A 282 9.05 -5.40 22.20
N GLY A 283 9.90 -4.72 21.44
CA GLY A 283 9.48 -3.65 20.52
C GLY A 283 8.74 -4.17 19.27
N VAL A 284 9.16 -5.33 18.77
CA VAL A 284 8.54 -5.96 17.58
C VAL A 284 7.18 -6.55 17.94
N ARG A 285 7.07 -7.24 19.09
CA ARG A 285 5.79 -7.83 19.56
C ARG A 285 4.70 -6.77 19.82
N PHE A 286 5.04 -5.66 20.44
CA PHE A 286 4.05 -4.61 20.74
C PHE A 286 3.51 -3.93 19.45
N ARG A 287 4.37 -3.77 18.44
CA ARG A 287 3.98 -3.20 17.13
C ARG A 287 3.14 -4.17 16.31
N GLN A 288 3.44 -5.44 16.38
CA GLN A 288 2.70 -6.51 15.72
C GLN A 288 1.29 -6.65 16.27
N GLN A 289 1.11 -6.57 17.59
CA GLN A 289 -0.22 -6.57 18.21
C GLN A 289 -1.09 -5.39 17.73
N GLY A 290 -0.51 -4.21 17.53
CA GLY A 290 -1.20 -3.06 16.95
C GLY A 290 -1.65 -3.30 15.50
N LEU A 291 -0.82 -3.94 14.70
CA LEU A 291 -1.14 -4.28 13.30
C LEU A 291 -2.21 -5.38 13.22
N ILE A 292 -2.11 -6.41 14.05
CA ILE A 292 -3.12 -7.47 14.17
C ILE A 292 -4.47 -6.90 14.60
N ALA A 293 -4.49 -6.04 15.61
CA ALA A 293 -5.71 -5.40 16.08
C ALA A 293 -6.35 -4.54 14.97
N TRP A 294 -5.54 -3.85 14.18
CA TRP A 294 -6.01 -3.06 13.06
C TRP A 294 -6.57 -3.95 11.92
N LEU A 295 -5.87 -5.00 11.50
CA LEU A 295 -6.36 -5.98 10.53
C LEU A 295 -7.67 -6.61 11.01
N GLN A 296 -7.75 -7.04 12.26
CA GLN A 296 -8.97 -7.60 12.85
C GLN A 296 -10.14 -6.60 12.86
N THR A 297 -9.87 -5.30 13.03
CA THR A 297 -10.91 -4.26 12.98
C THR A 297 -11.46 -4.09 11.57
N CYS A 298 -10.61 -4.17 10.55
CA CYS A 298 -11.03 -4.13 9.14
C CYS A 298 -11.90 -5.33 8.73
N PHE A 299 -11.66 -6.50 9.34
CA PHE A 299 -12.41 -7.74 9.04
C PHE A 299 -13.71 -7.90 9.84
N LYS A 300 -13.87 -7.22 10.97
CA LYS A 300 -15.07 -7.34 11.83
C LYS A 300 -16.14 -6.28 11.58
N ALA A 301 -15.89 -5.38 10.65
CA ALA A 301 -16.87 -4.33 10.28
C ALA A 301 -17.75 -4.77 9.12
#